data_d624fcedc25638d7312b6fc902e98595
#
_entry.id   d624fcedc25638d7312b6fc902e98595
#
_cell.length_a   1.000
_cell.length_b   1.000
_cell.length_c   1.000
_cell.angle_alpha   90.00
_cell.angle_beta   90.00
_cell.angle_gamma   90.00
#
_symmetry.space_group_name_H-M   'P 1'
#
loop_
_entity.id
_entity.type
_entity.pdbx_description
1 polymer ?
#
loop_
_entity_poly.entity_id
_entity_poly.type
_entity_poly.pdbx_seq_one_letter_code
_entity_poly.pdbx_strand_id
1 'polypeptide(L)'
;MGTSGKCVDGNMNGNGEGDPIQSSNCTNSRTQRWSFGTDATLRVQNMCMRPASEPPSPGTLLQARACDQGPYQNWLYRSDSSLINAASGLCLTDPGALTSGPSQLSLASCTGGANQRWTFT
;
A
#
# COMPACT_ATOMS: atom_id res chain seq x y z
N MET A 1 -5.31 8.39 0.01
CA MET A 1 -5.20 9.06 -1.29
C MET A 1 -3.80 9.61 -1.46
N GLY A 2 -3.19 9.37 -2.58
CA GLY A 2 -1.88 9.93 -2.90
C GLY A 2 -2.00 11.34 -3.46
N THR A 3 -0.84 11.97 -3.69
CA THR A 3 -0.80 13.35 -4.21
C THR A 3 -1.32 13.46 -5.63
N SER A 4 -1.36 12.35 -6.37
CA SER A 4 -1.99 12.30 -7.71
C SER A 4 -3.52 12.41 -7.66
N GLY A 5 -4.12 12.34 -6.47
CA GLY A 5 -5.56 12.28 -6.31
C GLY A 5 -6.15 10.89 -6.46
N LYS A 6 -5.32 9.88 -6.66
CA LYS A 6 -5.79 8.50 -6.75
C LYS A 6 -5.76 7.83 -5.39
N CYS A 7 -6.56 6.79 -5.23
CA CYS A 7 -6.70 6.04 -3.99
C CYS A 7 -5.96 4.71 -4.07
N VAL A 8 -5.48 4.27 -2.91
CA VAL A 8 -4.92 2.93 -2.75
C VAL A 8 -6.07 1.93 -2.83
N ASP A 9 -5.97 0.96 -3.73
CA ASP A 9 -7.05 0.03 -4.02
C ASP A 9 -6.53 -1.40 -3.89
N GLY A 10 -7.21 -2.19 -3.06
CA GLY A 10 -6.88 -3.60 -2.89
C GLY A 10 -7.24 -4.47 -4.07
N ASN A 11 -8.07 -3.95 -4.98
CA ASN A 11 -8.41 -4.61 -6.25
C ASN A 11 -8.86 -6.05 -6.06
N MET A 12 -9.80 -6.26 -5.14
CA MET A 12 -10.25 -7.59 -4.71
C MET A 12 -11.15 -8.26 -5.76
N ASN A 13 -10.59 -8.63 -6.91
CA ASN A 13 -11.34 -9.30 -7.96
C ASN A 13 -11.52 -10.79 -7.72
N GLY A 14 -10.75 -11.36 -6.82
CA GLY A 14 -10.85 -12.76 -6.43
C GLY A 14 -11.17 -12.86 -4.94
N ASN A 15 -10.44 -13.73 -4.25
CA ASN A 15 -10.60 -13.92 -2.81
C ASN A 15 -9.72 -13.00 -1.97
N GLY A 16 -9.00 -12.09 -2.60
CA GLY A 16 -8.08 -11.18 -1.92
C GLY A 16 -6.69 -11.74 -1.68
N GLU A 17 -6.49 -13.03 -1.91
CA GLU A 17 -5.19 -13.65 -1.63
C GLU A 17 -4.24 -13.45 -2.79
N GLY A 18 -3.27 -12.55 -2.63
CA GLY A 18 -2.31 -12.25 -3.67
C GLY A 18 -2.77 -11.23 -4.70
N ASP A 19 -3.93 -10.60 -4.50
CA ASP A 19 -4.41 -9.58 -5.42
C ASP A 19 -3.48 -8.36 -5.38
N PRO A 20 -3.13 -7.79 -6.55
CA PRO A 20 -2.23 -6.64 -6.58
C PRO A 20 -2.88 -5.40 -5.99
N ILE A 21 -2.10 -4.62 -5.24
CA ILE A 21 -2.54 -3.35 -4.70
C ILE A 21 -2.15 -2.26 -5.71
N GLN A 22 -3.12 -1.45 -6.09
CA GLN A 22 -2.98 -0.46 -7.16
C GLN A 22 -3.37 0.92 -6.68
N SER A 23 -2.91 1.96 -7.38
CA SER A 23 -3.56 3.26 -7.32
C SER A 23 -4.63 3.31 -8.41
N SER A 24 -5.82 3.77 -8.05
CA SER A 24 -6.94 3.88 -8.98
C SER A 24 -7.76 5.11 -8.66
N ASN A 25 -8.66 5.48 -9.56
CA ASN A 25 -9.60 6.56 -9.28
C ASN A 25 -10.36 6.28 -8.00
N CYS A 26 -10.53 7.30 -7.18
CA CYS A 26 -11.25 7.15 -5.92
C CYS A 26 -12.73 6.94 -6.19
N THR A 27 -13.27 5.80 -5.74
CA THR A 27 -14.67 5.42 -5.93
C THR A 27 -15.40 5.21 -4.63
N ASN A 28 -14.68 5.33 -3.50
CA ASN A 28 -15.22 5.03 -2.17
C ASN A 28 -15.73 3.60 -2.03
N SER A 29 -15.19 2.68 -2.83
CA SER A 29 -15.55 1.26 -2.74
C SER A 29 -14.89 0.61 -1.53
N ARG A 30 -15.35 -0.60 -1.18
CA ARG A 30 -14.79 -1.35 -0.05
C ARG A 30 -13.30 -1.63 -0.24
N THR A 31 -12.87 -1.83 -1.48
CA THR A 31 -11.47 -2.14 -1.79
C THR A 31 -10.54 -0.92 -1.59
N GLN A 32 -11.11 0.25 -1.35
CA GLN A 32 -10.36 1.48 -1.08
C GLN A 32 -10.49 1.95 0.36
N ARG A 33 -11.13 1.17 1.23
CA ARG A 33 -11.31 1.50 2.63
C ARG A 33 -10.29 0.77 3.48
N TRP A 34 -9.23 1.46 3.84
CA TRP A 34 -8.14 0.90 4.61
C TRP A 34 -8.26 1.28 6.08
N SER A 35 -7.84 0.38 6.94
CA SER A 35 -7.78 0.66 8.37
C SER A 35 -6.45 0.16 8.93
N PHE A 36 -5.94 0.88 9.94
CA PHE A 36 -4.78 0.44 10.69
C PHE A 36 -5.25 -0.43 11.84
N GLY A 37 -4.70 -1.64 11.93
CA GLY A 37 -4.93 -2.51 13.07
C GLY A 37 -4.10 -2.06 14.28
N THR A 38 -4.47 -2.55 15.46
CA THR A 38 -3.71 -2.27 16.68
C THR A 38 -2.33 -2.92 16.64
N ASP A 39 -2.14 -3.88 15.75
CA ASP A 39 -0.87 -4.59 15.54
C ASP A 39 -0.03 -3.96 14.42
N ALA A 40 -0.33 -2.73 14.00
CA ALA A 40 0.34 -1.98 12.95
C ALA A 40 0.15 -2.58 11.54
N THR A 41 -0.83 -3.46 11.36
CA THR A 41 -1.19 -3.93 10.02
C THR A 41 -2.05 -2.89 9.31
N LEU A 42 -1.97 -2.86 8.00
CA LEU A 42 -2.82 -2.02 7.17
C LEU A 42 -3.77 -2.94 6.40
N ARG A 43 -5.06 -2.81 6.66
CA ARG A 43 -6.06 -3.80 6.26
C ARG A 43 -7.13 -3.23 5.33
N VAL A 44 -7.52 -4.06 4.38
CA VAL A 44 -8.67 -3.83 3.51
C VAL A 44 -9.44 -5.15 3.43
N GLN A 45 -10.74 -5.13 3.76
CA GLN A 45 -11.62 -6.31 3.69
C GLN A 45 -11.00 -7.55 4.37
N ASN A 46 -10.44 -7.37 5.58
CA ASN A 46 -9.81 -8.42 6.39
C ASN A 46 -8.52 -9.00 5.79
N MET A 47 -7.99 -8.39 4.74
CA MET A 47 -6.68 -8.74 4.19
C MET A 47 -5.66 -7.70 4.59
N CYS A 48 -4.39 -8.10 4.64
CA CYS A 48 -3.28 -7.22 4.99
C CYS A 48 -2.46 -6.86 3.77
N MET A 49 -1.96 -5.61 3.75
CA MET A 49 -1.00 -5.18 2.74
C MET A 49 0.37 -5.77 3.07
N ARG A 50 1.00 -6.39 2.08
CA ARG A 50 2.34 -6.95 2.23
C ARG A 50 3.08 -6.97 0.90
N PRO A 51 4.43 -7.06 0.92
CA PRO A 51 5.19 -7.20 -0.32
C PRO A 51 4.96 -8.56 -0.97
N ALA A 52 5.08 -8.59 -2.30
CA ALA A 52 4.94 -9.80 -3.08
C ALA A 52 6.07 -10.80 -2.82
N SER A 53 7.22 -10.33 -2.38
CA SER A 53 8.37 -11.18 -2.01
C SER A 53 8.97 -10.70 -0.70
N GLU A 54 9.59 -11.61 0.04
CA GLU A 54 10.18 -11.31 1.35
C GLU A 54 11.56 -11.96 1.44
N PRO A 55 12.59 -11.19 1.87
CA PRO A 55 12.56 -9.77 2.18
C PRO A 55 12.39 -8.93 0.91
N PRO A 56 11.69 -7.80 1.01
CA PRO A 56 11.50 -6.95 -0.16
C PRO A 56 12.76 -6.13 -0.48
N SER A 57 12.86 -5.73 -1.73
CA SER A 57 13.87 -4.80 -2.19
C SER A 57 13.21 -3.65 -2.94
N PRO A 58 13.92 -2.56 -3.24
CA PRO A 58 13.32 -1.49 -4.02
C PRO A 58 12.72 -2.00 -5.32
N GLY A 59 11.46 -1.64 -5.58
CA GLY A 59 10.72 -2.11 -6.73
C GLY A 59 9.82 -3.30 -6.47
N THR A 60 9.90 -3.93 -5.30
CA THR A 60 8.99 -5.03 -4.95
C THR A 60 7.55 -4.54 -4.93
N LEU A 61 6.66 -5.26 -5.63
CA LEU A 61 5.25 -4.91 -5.74
C LEU A 61 4.50 -5.32 -4.47
N LEU A 62 3.35 -4.69 -4.26
CA LEU A 62 2.53 -4.94 -3.08
C LEU A 62 1.28 -5.74 -3.43
N GLN A 63 0.86 -6.57 -2.49
CA GLN A 63 -0.29 -7.44 -2.61
C GLN A 63 -1.14 -7.38 -1.34
N ALA A 64 -2.42 -7.72 -1.48
CA ALA A 64 -3.27 -8.04 -0.35
C ALA A 64 -3.16 -9.54 -0.07
N ARG A 65 -2.98 -9.90 1.19
CA ARG A 65 -2.87 -11.30 1.60
C ARG A 65 -3.45 -11.49 2.99
N ALA A 66 -3.67 -12.75 3.34
CA ALA A 66 -4.13 -13.09 4.69
C ALA A 66 -3.17 -12.50 5.73
N CYS A 67 -3.74 -11.96 6.81
CA CYS A 67 -2.96 -11.42 7.91
C CYS A 67 -2.39 -12.59 8.72
N ASP A 68 -1.07 -12.74 8.72
CA ASP A 68 -0.39 -13.86 9.38
C ASP A 68 0.62 -13.39 10.44
N GLN A 69 0.57 -12.10 10.80
CA GLN A 69 1.47 -11.48 11.78
C GLN A 69 2.94 -11.46 11.35
N GLY A 70 3.21 -11.67 10.07
CA GLY A 70 4.57 -11.56 9.54
C GLY A 70 5.09 -10.14 9.65
N PRO A 71 6.43 -9.98 9.81
CA PRO A 71 7.01 -8.65 10.06
C PRO A 71 6.82 -7.69 8.90
N TYR A 72 6.70 -8.19 7.67
CA TYR A 72 6.53 -7.32 6.50
C TYR A 72 5.09 -6.88 6.30
N GLN A 73 4.18 -7.23 7.21
CA GLN A 73 2.81 -6.74 7.23
C GLN A 73 2.62 -5.57 8.20
N ASN A 74 3.70 -5.07 8.80
CA ASN A 74 3.65 -3.95 9.73
C ASN A 74 4.06 -2.66 9.04
N TRP A 75 3.28 -1.60 9.28
CA TRP A 75 3.42 -0.33 8.60
C TRP A 75 3.42 0.82 9.60
N LEU A 76 4.20 1.86 9.30
CA LEU A 76 4.24 3.08 10.09
C LEU A 76 3.85 4.26 9.20
N TYR A 77 2.86 5.03 9.67
CA TYR A 77 2.45 6.25 8.98
C TYR A 77 3.10 7.44 9.67
N ARG A 78 3.90 8.21 8.94
CA ARG A 78 4.73 9.25 9.52
C ARG A 78 4.13 10.63 9.32
N SER A 79 4.67 11.61 10.06
CA SER A 79 4.19 12.98 10.02
C SER A 79 4.40 13.66 8.67
N ASP A 80 5.34 13.17 7.85
CA ASP A 80 5.56 13.67 6.49
C ASP A 80 4.63 13.01 5.48
N SER A 81 3.67 12.23 5.92
CA SER A 81 2.69 11.49 5.11
C SER A 81 3.28 10.28 4.40
N SER A 82 4.50 9.87 4.70
CA SER A 82 5.03 8.62 4.17
C SER A 82 4.46 7.43 4.93
N LEU A 83 4.32 6.31 4.23
CA LEU A 83 3.90 5.04 4.80
C LEU A 83 5.04 4.05 4.63
N ILE A 84 5.64 3.64 5.75
CA ILE A 84 6.88 2.87 5.74
C ILE A 84 6.58 1.43 6.15
N ASN A 85 7.10 0.48 5.36
CA ASN A 85 7.13 -0.92 5.76
C ASN A 85 8.15 -1.07 6.89
N ALA A 86 7.66 -1.37 8.09
CA ALA A 86 8.47 -1.25 9.30
C ALA A 86 9.71 -2.13 9.29
N ALA A 87 9.58 -3.37 8.79
CA ALA A 87 10.68 -4.33 8.81
C ALA A 87 11.75 -4.03 7.76
N SER A 88 11.34 -3.48 6.60
CA SER A 88 12.29 -3.22 5.51
C SER A 88 12.79 -1.78 5.47
N GLY A 89 12.05 -0.84 6.07
CA GLY A 89 12.37 0.58 5.98
C GLY A 89 12.04 1.22 4.64
N LEU A 90 11.38 0.48 3.74
CA LEU A 90 11.01 1.00 2.42
C LEU A 90 9.65 1.68 2.48
N CYS A 91 9.43 2.64 1.59
CA CYS A 91 8.21 3.44 1.54
C CYS A 91 7.24 2.96 0.47
N LEU A 92 5.93 3.04 0.79
CA LEU A 92 4.88 2.82 -0.20
C LEU A 92 5.01 3.87 -1.30
N THR A 93 5.07 3.41 -2.54
CA THR A 93 5.38 4.25 -3.68
C THR A 93 4.39 3.99 -4.81
N ASP A 94 3.93 5.05 -5.43
CA ASP A 94 3.16 4.98 -6.67
C ASP A 94 4.09 5.31 -7.84
N PRO A 95 4.66 4.32 -8.52
CA PRO A 95 5.59 4.59 -9.62
C PRO A 95 4.91 5.25 -10.81
N GLY A 96 3.58 5.10 -10.93
CA GLY A 96 2.80 5.73 -11.99
C GLY A 96 2.03 6.96 -11.54
N ALA A 97 2.51 7.69 -10.51
CA ALA A 97 1.77 8.80 -9.91
C ALA A 97 1.38 9.88 -10.91
N LEU A 98 2.13 10.03 -12.00
CA LEU A 98 1.87 11.06 -13.01
C LEU A 98 1.06 10.53 -14.19
N THR A 99 0.66 9.26 -14.17
CA THR A 99 -0.15 8.69 -15.25
C THR A 99 -1.63 8.79 -14.92
N SER A 100 -2.48 8.74 -15.93
CA SER A 100 -3.92 8.83 -15.76
C SER A 100 -4.57 7.48 -15.42
N GLY A 101 -3.88 6.39 -15.69
CA GLY A 101 -4.42 5.04 -15.45
C GLY A 101 -4.05 4.46 -14.09
N PRO A 102 -4.63 3.31 -13.72
CA PRO A 102 -4.20 2.60 -12.53
C PRO A 102 -2.74 2.14 -12.66
N SER A 103 -2.04 2.08 -11.53
CA SER A 103 -0.68 1.53 -11.49
C SER A 103 -0.51 0.69 -10.24
N GLN A 104 0.23 -0.41 -10.35
CA GLN A 104 0.49 -1.25 -9.19
C GLN A 104 1.49 -0.55 -8.28
N LEU A 105 1.18 -0.52 -6.98
CA LEU A 105 2.03 0.11 -5.99
C LEU A 105 3.21 -0.78 -5.65
N SER A 106 4.30 -0.15 -5.26
CA SER A 106 5.55 -0.84 -4.93
C SER A 106 6.17 -0.25 -3.68
N LEU A 107 7.22 -0.91 -3.21
CA LEU A 107 8.12 -0.36 -2.20
C LEU A 107 9.34 0.22 -2.88
N ALA A 108 9.84 1.33 -2.35
CA ALA A 108 11.08 1.94 -2.83
C ALA A 108 11.75 2.67 -1.68
N SER A 109 13.02 3.00 -1.86
CA SER A 109 13.73 3.82 -0.87
C SER A 109 12.98 5.11 -0.65
N CYS A 110 12.90 5.55 0.61
CA CYS A 110 12.16 6.76 0.98
C CYS A 110 12.90 7.99 0.47
N THR A 111 12.22 8.79 -0.35
CA THR A 111 12.80 10.01 -0.95
C THR A 111 12.10 11.27 -0.48
N GLY A 112 10.92 11.15 0.13
CA GLY A 112 10.08 12.30 0.45
C GLY A 112 9.37 12.88 -0.77
N GLY A 113 9.45 12.21 -1.92
CA GLY A 113 8.79 12.68 -3.14
C GLY A 113 7.27 12.60 -3.07
N ALA A 114 6.61 13.27 -4.00
CA ALA A 114 5.16 13.36 -4.03
C ALA A 114 4.52 11.97 -4.20
N ASN A 115 5.18 11.05 -4.90
CA ASN A 115 4.66 9.71 -5.13
C ASN A 115 4.79 8.78 -3.91
N GLN A 116 5.26 9.31 -2.77
CA GLN A 116 5.40 8.58 -1.52
C GLN A 116 4.61 9.25 -0.39
N ARG A 117 3.71 10.15 -0.69
CA ARG A 117 2.89 10.84 0.31
C ARG A 117 1.45 10.39 0.20
N TRP A 118 0.85 10.04 1.33
CA TRP A 118 -0.47 9.43 1.38
C TRP A 118 -1.33 10.11 2.46
N THR A 119 -2.61 10.19 2.18
CA THR A 119 -3.59 10.68 3.15
C THR A 119 -4.54 9.53 3.47
N PHE A 120 -4.62 9.19 4.75
CA PHE A 120 -5.57 8.21 5.25
C PHE A 120 -6.50 8.90 6.24
N THR A 121 -7.78 8.76 6.00
CA THR A 121 -8.82 9.38 6.84
C THR A 121 -9.70 8.34 7.51
#